data_2f0e1df4351dace5c1d52502d154ee05
#
_entry.id   2f0e1df4351dace5c1d52502d154ee05
#
_cell.length_a   1.000
_cell.length_b   1.000
_cell.length_c   1.000
_cell.angle_alpha   90.00
_cell.angle_beta   90.00
_cell.angle_gamma   90.00
#
_symmetry.space_group_name_H-M   'P 1'
#
loop_
_entity.id
_entity.type
_entity.pdbx_description
1 polymer ?
#
loop_
_entity_poly.entity_id
_entity_poly.type
_entity_poly.pdbx_seq_one_letter_code
_entity_poly.pdbx_strand_id
1 'polypeptide(L)'
;MAKDFKQEIIYLINKTMAENKLLRMDNVSIVVESLDDAISFFTEIGLKLEGRARIEGEWAGRVTGLGSQHVEIAMMITPDGHSRLELSQFLSPPVISDHRNAPVNAFGYLRVMFTVEDIDELVSRLIKHGAQLVGEVVQYENSYKLCYIRGKDGLLIGLAEQLRNF
;
A
#
# COMPACT_ATOMS: atom_id res chain seq x y z
N MET A 1 -30.78 -43.75 -13.38
CA MET A 1 -29.53 -43.93 -12.64
C MET A 1 -28.32 -43.16 -13.23
N ALA A 2 -28.03 -43.21 -14.53
CA ALA A 2 -26.83 -42.52 -15.11
C ALA A 2 -26.92 -40.99 -15.20
N LYS A 3 -28.11 -40.40 -15.25
CA LYS A 3 -28.31 -38.94 -15.26
C LYS A 3 -28.04 -38.28 -13.91
N ASP A 4 -28.31 -38.95 -12.82
CA ASP A 4 -28.13 -38.45 -11.45
C ASP A 4 -26.65 -38.37 -11.08
N PHE A 5 -25.87 -39.40 -11.40
CA PHE A 5 -24.44 -39.44 -11.08
C PHE A 5 -23.63 -38.34 -11.80
N LYS A 6 -23.97 -38.03 -13.06
CA LYS A 6 -23.30 -36.95 -13.82
C LYS A 6 -23.64 -35.56 -13.26
N GLN A 7 -24.86 -35.35 -12.81
CA GLN A 7 -25.25 -34.09 -12.15
C GLN A 7 -24.57 -33.91 -10.78
N GLU A 8 -24.43 -35.02 -10.05
CA GLU A 8 -23.76 -35.01 -8.75
C GLU A 8 -22.25 -34.74 -8.87
N ILE A 9 -21.60 -35.31 -9.88
CA ILE A 9 -20.19 -35.00 -10.20
C ILE A 9 -20.04 -33.54 -10.63
N ILE A 10 -20.89 -33.01 -11.48
CA ILE A 10 -20.87 -31.60 -11.89
C ILE A 10 -21.11 -30.67 -10.70
N TYR A 11 -22.03 -31.03 -9.80
CA TYR A 11 -22.26 -30.29 -8.55
C TYR A 11 -21.03 -30.29 -7.64
N LEU A 12 -20.39 -31.45 -7.45
CA LEU A 12 -19.16 -31.59 -6.65
C LEU A 12 -17.98 -30.83 -7.28
N ILE A 13 -17.81 -30.92 -8.60
CA ILE A 13 -16.78 -30.15 -9.31
C ILE A 13 -17.04 -28.64 -9.17
N ASN A 14 -18.26 -28.19 -9.37
CA ASN A 14 -18.61 -26.78 -9.21
C ASN A 14 -18.49 -26.30 -7.76
N LYS A 15 -18.78 -27.14 -6.78
CA LYS A 15 -18.60 -26.86 -5.35
C LYS A 15 -17.10 -26.77 -5.00
N THR A 16 -16.28 -27.68 -5.51
CA THR A 16 -14.82 -27.67 -5.32
C THR A 16 -14.17 -26.48 -6.03
N MET A 17 -14.67 -26.09 -7.22
CA MET A 17 -14.22 -24.91 -7.95
C MET A 17 -14.73 -23.59 -7.37
N ALA A 18 -15.80 -23.63 -6.55
CA ALA A 18 -16.40 -22.42 -5.95
C ALA A 18 -15.76 -22.00 -4.61
N GLU A 19 -14.87 -22.80 -4.05
CA GLU A 19 -14.34 -22.58 -2.70
C GLU A 19 -13.10 -21.70 -2.62
N ASN A 20 -12.45 -21.40 -3.77
CA ASN A 20 -11.27 -20.51 -3.76
C ASN A 20 -11.65 -19.10 -4.20
N LYS A 21 -12.33 -18.36 -3.31
CA LYS A 21 -12.76 -16.97 -3.57
C LYS A 21 -11.73 -16.00 -3.02
N LEU A 22 -11.42 -14.96 -3.81
CA LEU A 22 -10.73 -13.79 -3.31
C LEU A 22 -11.60 -13.17 -2.18
N LEU A 23 -11.04 -13.03 -1.01
CA LEU A 23 -11.76 -12.48 0.14
C LEU A 23 -11.61 -10.96 0.21
N ARG A 24 -10.37 -10.47 0.12
CA ARG A 24 -10.05 -9.04 0.19
C ARG A 24 -8.60 -8.80 -0.25
N MET A 25 -8.28 -7.57 -0.56
CA MET A 25 -6.90 -7.09 -0.55
C MET A 25 -6.52 -6.82 0.91
N ASP A 26 -5.43 -7.41 1.39
CA ASP A 26 -5.04 -7.30 2.80
C ASP A 26 -4.22 -6.05 3.07
N ASN A 27 -3.13 -5.88 2.35
CA ASN A 27 -2.27 -4.70 2.45
C ASN A 27 -1.54 -4.42 1.13
N VAL A 28 -0.92 -3.25 1.06
CA VAL A 28 0.14 -2.92 0.10
C VAL A 28 1.42 -2.75 0.90
N SER A 29 2.50 -3.41 0.49
CA SER A 29 3.79 -3.32 1.17
C SER A 29 4.75 -2.39 0.44
N ILE A 30 5.54 -1.66 1.21
CA ILE A 30 6.62 -0.80 0.73
C ILE A 30 7.88 -1.04 1.55
N VAL A 31 9.01 -1.20 0.87
CA VAL A 31 10.32 -1.26 1.51
C VAL A 31 10.80 0.16 1.78
N VAL A 32 11.20 0.42 3.03
CA VAL A 32 11.60 1.74 3.52
C VAL A 32 13.02 1.69 4.09
N GLU A 33 13.69 2.82 4.10
CA GLU A 33 15.05 2.95 4.67
C GLU A 33 15.01 3.06 6.20
N SER A 34 14.03 3.79 6.73
CA SER A 34 13.80 4.00 8.16
C SER A 34 12.34 3.77 8.48
N LEU A 35 12.09 2.76 9.33
CA LEU A 35 10.72 2.43 9.74
C LEU A 35 10.08 3.57 10.55
N ASP A 36 10.85 4.23 11.42
CA ASP A 36 10.33 5.33 12.25
C ASP A 36 10.00 6.57 11.42
N ASP A 37 10.85 6.93 10.46
CA ASP A 37 10.58 8.04 9.55
C ASP A 37 9.34 7.78 8.69
N ALA A 38 9.19 6.56 8.18
CA ALA A 38 8.04 6.17 7.37
C ALA A 38 6.74 6.17 8.19
N ILE A 39 6.77 5.65 9.42
CA ILE A 39 5.62 5.71 10.34
C ILE A 39 5.21 7.16 10.60
N SER A 40 6.18 8.03 10.90
CA SER A 40 5.93 9.45 11.12
C SER A 40 5.27 10.10 9.90
N PHE A 41 5.80 9.84 8.70
CA PHE A 41 5.28 10.38 7.45
C PHE A 41 3.84 9.93 7.18
N PHE A 42 3.55 8.64 7.31
CA PHE A 42 2.18 8.13 7.07
C PHE A 42 1.21 8.53 8.18
N THR A 43 1.71 8.79 9.39
CA THR A 43 0.89 9.37 10.46
C THR A 43 0.47 10.81 10.12
N GLU A 44 1.33 11.62 9.48
CA GLU A 44 0.98 12.95 9.00
C GLU A 44 -0.12 12.92 7.91
N ILE A 45 -0.16 11.87 7.08
CA ILE A 45 -1.26 11.66 6.12
C ILE A 45 -2.57 11.33 6.84
N GLY A 46 -2.50 10.75 8.04
CA GLY A 46 -3.66 10.38 8.85
C GLY A 46 -3.79 8.89 9.12
N LEU A 47 -2.84 8.06 8.69
CA LEU A 47 -2.85 6.64 9.05
C LEU A 47 -2.45 6.46 10.52
N LYS A 48 -2.88 5.37 11.12
CA LYS A 48 -2.56 4.99 12.49
C LYS A 48 -1.65 3.77 12.49
N LEU A 49 -0.67 3.73 13.38
CA LEU A 49 0.12 2.53 13.61
C LEU A 49 -0.76 1.47 14.28
N GLU A 50 -0.96 0.34 13.60
CA GLU A 50 -1.69 -0.82 14.14
C GLU A 50 -0.77 -1.72 14.96
N GLY A 51 0.49 -1.89 14.52
CA GLY A 51 1.48 -2.67 15.24
C GLY A 51 2.82 -2.76 14.53
N ARG A 52 3.81 -3.31 15.24
CA ARG A 52 5.14 -3.64 14.74
C ARG A 52 5.45 -5.10 14.98
N ALA A 53 6.23 -5.70 14.09
CA ALA A 53 6.73 -7.05 14.26
C ALA A 53 8.14 -7.19 13.67
N ARG A 54 8.84 -8.22 14.13
CA ARG A 54 10.11 -8.66 13.57
C ARG A 54 9.87 -9.98 12.85
N ILE A 55 10.30 -10.04 11.60
CA ILE A 55 10.18 -11.21 10.73
C ILE A 55 11.59 -11.75 10.51
N GLU A 56 11.85 -12.94 11.03
CA GLU A 56 13.18 -13.56 11.03
C GLU A 56 13.14 -15.03 10.64
N GLY A 57 14.29 -15.52 10.16
CA GLY A 57 14.56 -16.94 9.98
C GLY A 57 14.25 -17.50 8.62
N GLU A 58 14.49 -18.81 8.49
CA GLU A 58 14.39 -19.52 7.22
C GLU A 58 12.98 -19.58 6.63
N TRP A 59 11.97 -19.68 7.49
CA TRP A 59 10.58 -19.73 7.03
C TRP A 59 10.20 -18.50 6.21
N ALA A 60 10.61 -17.32 6.69
CA ALA A 60 10.36 -16.06 6.02
C ALA A 60 11.11 -15.98 4.68
N GLY A 61 12.38 -16.43 4.69
CA GLY A 61 13.19 -16.53 3.48
C GLY A 61 12.62 -17.47 2.43
N ARG A 62 11.97 -18.56 2.86
CA ARG A 62 11.29 -19.49 1.93
C ARG A 62 10.07 -18.84 1.28
N VAL A 63 9.37 -17.95 1.98
CA VAL A 63 8.23 -17.20 1.42
C VAL A 63 8.71 -16.18 0.38
N THR A 64 9.78 -15.46 0.65
CA THR A 64 10.28 -14.37 -0.19
C THR A 64 11.29 -14.82 -1.25
N GLY A 65 11.87 -16.01 -1.12
CA GLY A 65 12.96 -16.49 -1.96
C GLY A 65 14.34 -15.91 -1.61
N LEU A 66 14.47 -15.16 -0.50
CA LEU A 66 15.69 -14.46 -0.12
C LEU A 66 16.62 -15.25 0.82
N GLY A 67 16.23 -16.47 1.22
CA GLY A 67 16.95 -17.23 2.24
C GLY A 67 16.68 -16.71 3.66
N SER A 68 17.63 -16.86 4.57
CA SER A 68 17.46 -16.31 5.94
C SER A 68 17.38 -14.79 5.88
N GLN A 69 16.37 -14.23 6.55
CA GLN A 69 16.17 -12.78 6.56
C GLN A 69 15.87 -12.26 7.94
N HIS A 70 16.12 -10.96 8.12
CA HIS A 70 15.76 -10.17 9.29
C HIS A 70 15.14 -8.85 8.81
N VAL A 71 13.85 -8.70 9.02
CA VAL A 71 13.06 -7.56 8.57
C VAL A 71 12.23 -7.04 9.73
N GLU A 72 12.26 -5.74 9.96
CA GLU A 72 11.30 -5.09 10.85
C GLU A 72 10.13 -4.55 10.03
N ILE A 73 8.91 -4.80 10.49
CA ILE A 73 7.71 -4.34 9.82
C ILE A 73 6.85 -3.48 10.74
N ALA A 74 6.11 -2.56 10.14
CA ALA A 74 5.04 -1.82 10.79
C ALA A 74 3.78 -1.86 9.92
N MET A 75 2.65 -2.14 10.53
CA MET A 75 1.37 -2.09 9.86
C MET A 75 0.69 -0.76 10.17
N MET A 76 0.41 0.01 9.12
CA MET A 76 -0.35 1.26 9.20
C MET A 76 -1.77 1.02 8.70
N ILE A 77 -2.76 1.56 9.38
CA ILE A 77 -4.17 1.37 9.04
C ILE A 77 -4.86 2.72 8.80
N THR A 78 -5.75 2.77 7.80
CA THR A 78 -6.61 3.94 7.55
C THR A 78 -7.60 4.17 8.69
N PRO A 79 -8.07 5.42 8.91
CA PRO A 79 -9.00 5.74 10.01
C PRO A 79 -10.30 4.92 10.00
N ASP A 80 -10.77 4.50 8.82
CA ASP A 80 -11.95 3.67 8.64
C ASP A 80 -11.70 2.17 8.90
N GLY A 81 -10.43 1.77 9.10
CA GLY A 81 -10.04 0.39 9.39
C GLY A 81 -10.04 -0.57 8.18
N HIS A 82 -10.27 -0.07 6.96
CA HIS A 82 -10.46 -0.94 5.79
C HIS A 82 -9.20 -1.17 4.96
N SER A 83 -8.22 -0.29 5.02
CA SER A 83 -7.00 -0.39 4.20
C SER A 83 -5.75 -0.34 5.05
N ARG A 84 -4.72 -1.09 4.63
CA ARG A 84 -3.44 -1.19 5.32
C ARG A 84 -2.27 -0.96 4.39
N LEU A 85 -1.23 -0.35 4.95
CA LEU A 85 0.12 -0.36 4.39
C LEU A 85 1.03 -1.15 5.33
N GLU A 86 1.83 -2.04 4.78
CA GLU A 86 2.94 -2.66 5.47
C GLU A 86 4.22 -1.91 5.12
N LEU A 87 4.88 -1.36 6.11
CA LEU A 87 6.21 -0.75 5.98
C LEU A 87 7.24 -1.78 6.39
N SER A 88 8.25 -2.04 5.54
CA SER A 88 9.24 -3.11 5.76
C SER A 88 10.65 -2.53 5.66
N GLN A 89 11.41 -2.61 6.75
CA GLN A 89 12.82 -2.26 6.78
C GLN A 89 13.66 -3.53 6.82
N PHE A 90 14.38 -3.80 5.72
CA PHE A 90 15.29 -4.94 5.64
C PHE A 90 16.59 -4.64 6.35
N LEU A 91 16.92 -5.42 7.39
CA LEU A 91 18.20 -5.41 8.07
C LEU A 91 19.14 -6.46 7.48
N SER A 92 18.57 -7.56 6.94
CA SER A 92 19.28 -8.62 6.21
C SER A 92 18.28 -9.41 5.35
N PRO A 93 18.61 -9.74 4.09
CA PRO A 93 19.74 -9.24 3.29
C PRO A 93 19.60 -7.74 3.00
N PRO A 94 20.69 -7.08 2.56
CA PRO A 94 20.64 -5.65 2.23
C PRO A 94 19.72 -5.39 1.02
N VAL A 95 19.10 -4.21 1.00
CA VAL A 95 18.33 -3.73 -0.16
C VAL A 95 19.27 -3.59 -1.37
N ILE A 96 18.87 -4.12 -2.52
CA ILE A 96 19.73 -4.21 -3.71
C ILE A 96 19.39 -3.22 -4.82
N SER A 97 18.19 -2.61 -4.77
CA SER A 97 17.70 -1.70 -5.80
C SER A 97 17.08 -0.47 -5.18
N ASP A 98 17.30 0.68 -5.80
CA ASP A 98 16.72 1.95 -5.38
C ASP A 98 15.80 2.50 -6.48
N HIS A 99 14.50 2.46 -6.23
CA HIS A 99 13.46 2.96 -7.14
C HIS A 99 12.85 4.29 -6.66
N ARG A 100 13.43 4.95 -5.65
CA ARG A 100 12.86 6.15 -5.01
C ARG A 100 12.65 7.31 -5.99
N ASN A 101 13.40 7.38 -7.08
CA ASN A 101 13.30 8.42 -8.09
C ASN A 101 12.71 7.93 -9.42
N ALA A 102 12.12 6.74 -9.46
CA ALA A 102 11.49 6.23 -10.67
C ALA A 102 10.41 7.19 -11.19
N PRO A 103 10.34 7.45 -12.50
CA PRO A 103 9.29 8.30 -13.06
C PRO A 103 7.90 7.69 -12.85
N VAL A 104 6.87 8.52 -12.77
CA VAL A 104 5.49 8.09 -12.47
C VAL A 104 4.91 7.08 -13.46
N ASN A 105 5.51 6.99 -14.65
CA ASN A 105 5.14 6.07 -15.73
C ASN A 105 6.12 4.89 -15.87
N ALA A 106 6.96 4.62 -14.87
CA ALA A 106 7.82 3.44 -14.88
C ALA A 106 6.99 2.16 -14.72
N PHE A 107 7.35 1.12 -15.49
CA PHE A 107 6.71 -0.18 -15.37
C PHE A 107 6.91 -0.77 -13.97
N GLY A 108 5.83 -1.34 -13.41
CA GLY A 108 5.86 -2.01 -12.10
C GLY A 108 5.95 -1.05 -10.90
N TYR A 109 6.01 0.27 -11.13
CA TYR A 109 6.05 1.25 -10.06
C TYR A 109 4.65 1.46 -9.47
N LEU A 110 4.53 1.24 -8.16
CA LEU A 110 3.26 1.35 -7.47
C LEU A 110 3.01 2.78 -6.97
N ARG A 111 1.74 3.14 -6.94
CA ARG A 111 1.25 4.36 -6.29
C ARG A 111 0.01 4.03 -5.47
N VAL A 112 -0.14 4.70 -4.35
CA VAL A 112 -1.31 4.60 -3.47
C VAL A 112 -2.02 5.95 -3.46
N MET A 113 -3.34 5.95 -3.55
CA MET A 113 -4.13 7.18 -3.50
C MET A 113 -4.98 7.20 -2.22
N PHE A 114 -4.97 8.34 -1.56
CA PHE A 114 -5.82 8.62 -0.39
C PHE A 114 -6.80 9.73 -0.71
N THR A 115 -8.03 9.59 -0.22
CA THR A 115 -9.00 10.69 -0.18
C THR A 115 -8.80 11.48 1.10
N VAL A 116 -8.72 12.79 0.99
CA VAL A 116 -8.43 13.72 2.09
C VAL A 116 -9.44 14.85 2.14
N GLU A 117 -9.56 15.53 3.28
CA GLU A 117 -10.53 16.61 3.46
C GLU A 117 -10.03 17.95 2.92
N ASP A 118 -8.75 18.26 3.09
CA ASP A 118 -8.11 19.51 2.65
C ASP A 118 -6.73 19.19 2.08
N ILE A 119 -6.64 19.21 0.76
CA ILE A 119 -5.41 18.82 0.05
C ILE A 119 -4.33 19.90 0.18
N ASP A 120 -4.70 21.17 0.22
CA ASP A 120 -3.75 22.27 0.25
C ASP A 120 -3.04 22.34 1.61
N GLU A 121 -3.81 22.17 2.71
CA GLU A 121 -3.27 22.11 4.06
C GLU A 121 -2.36 20.91 4.22
N LEU A 122 -2.83 19.71 3.81
CA LEU A 122 -2.07 18.49 3.96
C LEU A 122 -0.77 18.51 3.13
N VAL A 123 -0.80 18.97 1.88
CA VAL A 123 0.39 19.10 1.03
C VAL A 123 1.41 20.06 1.67
N SER A 124 0.94 21.20 2.19
CA SER A 124 1.81 22.16 2.89
C SER A 124 2.51 21.53 4.10
N ARG A 125 1.82 20.71 4.86
CA ARG A 125 2.35 19.99 6.01
C ARG A 125 3.33 18.89 5.60
N LEU A 126 2.97 18.07 4.62
CA LEU A 126 3.82 17.00 4.12
C LEU A 126 5.15 17.50 3.52
N ILE A 127 5.14 18.65 2.84
CA ILE A 127 6.37 19.30 2.34
C ILE A 127 7.32 19.66 3.51
N LYS A 128 6.79 20.14 4.64
CA LYS A 128 7.61 20.38 5.84
C LYS A 128 8.21 19.12 6.42
N HIS A 129 7.60 17.96 6.17
CA HIS A 129 8.09 16.62 6.53
C HIS A 129 8.96 15.96 5.44
N GLY A 130 9.43 16.72 4.46
CA GLY A 130 10.38 16.27 3.45
C GLY A 130 9.77 15.65 2.20
N ALA A 131 8.45 15.72 2.03
CA ALA A 131 7.80 15.29 0.80
C ALA A 131 8.02 16.28 -0.33
N GLN A 132 7.93 15.79 -1.58
CA GLN A 132 8.08 16.59 -2.79
C GLN A 132 6.84 16.47 -3.66
N LEU A 133 6.29 17.61 -4.07
CA LEU A 133 5.22 17.64 -5.06
C LEU A 133 5.78 17.23 -6.43
N VAL A 134 5.13 16.28 -7.11
CA VAL A 134 5.63 15.74 -8.39
C VAL A 134 5.22 16.65 -9.57
N GLY A 135 4.04 17.21 -9.51
CA GLY A 135 3.52 18.20 -10.45
C GLY A 135 2.91 19.35 -9.67
N GLU A 136 1.64 19.60 -9.89
CA GLU A 136 0.88 20.66 -9.24
C GLU A 136 -0.35 20.09 -8.54
N VAL A 137 -0.91 20.83 -7.59
CA VAL A 137 -2.28 20.60 -7.12
C VAL A 137 -3.23 21.18 -8.16
N VAL A 138 -4.00 20.32 -8.80
CA VAL A 138 -4.89 20.70 -9.90
C VAL A 138 -6.33 20.43 -9.52
N GLN A 139 -7.20 21.41 -9.78
CA GLN A 139 -8.63 21.21 -9.70
C GLN A 139 -9.16 20.65 -11.02
N TYR A 140 -9.86 19.52 -10.92
CA TYR A 140 -10.57 18.92 -12.04
C TYR A 140 -12.05 19.29 -11.95
N GLU A 141 -12.49 20.16 -12.83
CA GLU A 141 -13.87 20.70 -12.85
C GLU A 141 -14.27 21.23 -11.43
N ASN A 142 -15.53 20.99 -11.04
CA ASN A 142 -16.01 21.27 -9.68
C ASN A 142 -16.08 20.00 -8.81
N SER A 143 -15.35 18.95 -9.19
CA SER A 143 -15.49 17.62 -8.60
C SER A 143 -14.35 17.30 -7.62
N TYR A 144 -13.10 17.55 -8.02
CA TYR A 144 -11.93 17.13 -7.26
C TYR A 144 -10.79 18.14 -7.36
N LYS A 145 -9.98 18.21 -6.29
CA LYS A 145 -8.58 18.63 -6.37
C LYS A 145 -7.70 17.36 -6.29
N LEU A 146 -6.63 17.33 -7.05
CA LEU A 146 -5.77 16.16 -7.20
C LEU A 146 -4.31 16.59 -7.23
N CYS A 147 -3.42 15.79 -6.63
CA CYS A 147 -1.99 15.90 -6.84
C CYS A 147 -1.30 14.56 -6.63
N TYR A 148 -0.03 14.50 -7.06
CA TYR A 148 0.91 13.46 -6.64
C TYR A 148 2.02 14.07 -5.82
N ILE A 149 2.36 13.39 -4.74
CA ILE A 149 3.45 13.74 -3.83
C ILE A 149 4.36 12.53 -3.67
N ARG A 150 5.65 12.76 -3.52
CA ARG A 150 6.64 11.73 -3.28
C ARG A 150 7.12 11.88 -1.84
N GLY A 151 6.96 10.84 -1.05
CA GLY A 151 7.49 10.76 0.30
C GLY A 151 9.00 10.54 0.32
N LYS A 152 9.60 10.59 1.50
CA LYS A 152 11.04 10.44 1.72
C LYS A 152 11.59 9.12 1.15
N ASP A 153 10.84 8.02 1.30
CA ASP A 153 11.20 6.70 0.76
C ASP A 153 10.79 6.52 -0.71
N GLY A 154 10.38 7.59 -1.37
CA GLY A 154 10.12 7.62 -2.80
C GLY A 154 8.77 7.07 -3.24
N LEU A 155 7.95 6.53 -2.35
CA LEU A 155 6.62 6.05 -2.73
C LEU A 155 5.80 7.19 -3.31
N LEU A 156 5.21 6.94 -4.48
CA LEU A 156 4.31 7.87 -5.13
C LEU A 156 2.93 7.79 -4.50
N ILE A 157 2.49 8.90 -3.92
CA ILE A 157 1.22 9.03 -3.22
C ILE A 157 0.34 10.00 -4.00
N GLY A 158 -0.85 9.54 -4.38
CA GLY A 158 -1.92 10.37 -4.88
C GLY A 158 -2.75 10.90 -3.72
N LEU A 159 -3.11 12.17 -3.78
CA LEU A 159 -4.07 12.79 -2.88
C LEU A 159 -5.26 13.29 -3.70
N ALA A 160 -6.46 13.07 -3.19
CA ALA A 160 -7.70 13.51 -3.80
C ALA A 160 -8.60 14.15 -2.75
N GLU A 161 -9.01 15.40 -2.97
CA GLU A 161 -10.04 16.07 -2.21
C GLU A 161 -11.30 16.12 -3.06
N GLN A 162 -12.40 15.58 -2.55
CA GLN A 162 -13.69 15.69 -3.21
C GLN A 162 -14.31 17.04 -2.87
N LEU A 163 -14.48 17.88 -3.89
CA LEU A 163 -15.15 19.17 -3.75
C LEU A 163 -16.64 18.95 -3.52
N ARG A 164 -17.20 19.58 -2.48
CA ARG A 164 -18.63 19.54 -2.25
C ARG A 164 -19.32 20.40 -3.31
N ASN A 165 -20.15 19.80 -4.14
CA ASN A 165 -21.10 20.55 -4.96
C ASN A 165 -22.17 21.13 -4.01
N PHE A 166 -22.16 22.43 -3.82
CA PHE A 166 -23.26 23.15 -3.18
C PHE A 166 -24.40 23.36 -4.17
#